data_9e5cef82ded835f5a202f4b66736c4b9
#
_entry.id   9e5cef82ded835f5a202f4b66736c4b9
#
_cell.length_a   1.000
_cell.length_b   1.000
_cell.length_c   1.000
_cell.angle_alpha   90.00
_cell.angle_beta   90.00
_cell.angle_gamma   90.00
#
_symmetry.space_group_name_H-M   'P 1'
#
loop_
_entity.id
_entity.type
_entity.pdbx_description
1 polymer ?
#
loop_
_entity_poly.entity_id
_entity_poly.type
_entity_poly.pdbx_seq_one_letter_code
_entity_poly.pdbx_strand_id
1 'polypeptide(L)'
;MKTREDILSFILSLKNRNIALAISTGVGKSRIALEKMKTLKCPTKRILIVVPVNNLKDTWKAEIIKWNADVPTVTYEMTTYKSLHKFAGNHYNMVIFDEGHHISNRVLDIIKIMTFDTSMILSATLNYMFIEQLRIYMPDLCVYRIGTQEAIDSSILPDLQIILLPIQFNCVDKTEKIIKHSKAKKTMEIPFEKRRFYNDKTTKYIIPCTEFQYNLELDSQVDWYKRKVMGGNQALKNIWLQKAGERLRWLSSKKTPYLVALLKKLDKERTLTFCGSIEQTEVIGKHCIHSKNEDSKEILRRFNAGEIDHITAVAMLDEGENLYNCKVGIFANINASKRVQVQRVGRILRHHRPTIILVYFANSREEEIVNKMISDYNQDIIHKVKDITEINI
;
A
#
# COMPACT_ATOMS: atom_id res chain seq x y z
N MET A 1 19.22 22.76 -1.54
CA MET A 1 17.96 21.99 -1.48
C MET A 1 17.48 21.75 -2.90
N LYS A 2 17.09 20.52 -3.25
CA LYS A 2 16.53 20.24 -4.59
C LYS A 2 15.07 20.67 -4.62
N THR A 3 14.69 21.48 -5.58
CA THR A 3 13.28 21.83 -5.82
C THR A 3 12.62 20.84 -6.80
N ARG A 4 11.30 20.91 -6.96
CA ARG A 4 10.60 20.15 -8.01
C ARG A 4 11.11 20.51 -9.40
N GLU A 5 11.44 21.77 -9.63
CA GLU A 5 11.96 22.25 -10.91
C GLU A 5 13.40 21.79 -11.17
N ASP A 6 14.23 21.67 -10.12
CA ASP A 6 15.57 21.10 -10.25
C ASP A 6 15.53 19.62 -10.66
N ILE A 7 14.59 18.86 -10.06
CA ILE A 7 14.37 17.46 -10.42
C ILE A 7 13.90 17.36 -11.88
N LEU A 8 12.93 18.17 -12.24
CA LEU A 8 12.40 18.21 -13.61
C LEU A 8 13.52 18.54 -14.59
N SER A 9 14.25 19.63 -14.36
CA SER A 9 15.35 20.07 -15.24
C SER A 9 16.42 18.99 -15.38
N PHE A 10 16.79 18.33 -14.28
CA PHE A 10 17.72 17.20 -14.33
C PHE A 10 17.20 16.05 -15.19
N ILE A 11 15.95 15.60 -14.99
CA ILE A 11 15.38 14.51 -15.78
C ILE A 11 15.25 14.88 -17.26
N LEU A 12 14.91 16.14 -17.57
CA LEU A 12 14.83 16.62 -18.95
C LEU A 12 16.21 16.62 -19.64
N SER A 13 17.28 16.87 -18.88
CA SER A 13 18.69 16.88 -19.42
C SER A 13 19.22 15.47 -19.72
N LEU A 14 18.61 14.41 -19.15
CA LEU A 14 19.05 13.04 -19.38
C LEU A 14 18.89 12.66 -20.87
N LYS A 15 19.97 12.13 -21.46
CA LYS A 15 19.98 11.63 -22.84
C LYS A 15 19.65 10.14 -22.95
N ASN A 16 19.45 9.46 -21.81
CA ASN A 16 19.12 8.05 -21.78
C ASN A 16 17.78 7.78 -22.47
N ARG A 17 17.75 6.73 -23.28
CA ARG A 17 16.53 6.26 -23.95
C ARG A 17 15.50 5.75 -22.95
N ASN A 18 15.97 5.08 -21.89
CA ASN A 18 15.11 4.48 -20.87
C ASN A 18 15.39 5.11 -19.49
N ILE A 19 14.33 5.59 -18.83
CA ILE A 19 14.44 6.27 -17.52
C ILE A 19 13.45 5.63 -16.54
N ALA A 20 13.94 5.23 -15.37
CA ALA A 20 13.10 4.78 -14.26
C ALA A 20 13.10 5.82 -13.15
N LEU A 21 11.92 6.29 -12.77
CA LEU A 21 11.69 7.21 -11.66
C LEU A 21 11.20 6.44 -10.44
N ALA A 22 12.09 6.17 -9.49
CA ALA A 22 11.76 5.62 -8.18
C ALA A 22 11.55 6.77 -7.18
N ILE A 23 10.46 7.50 -7.35
CA ILE A 23 10.18 8.76 -6.65
C ILE A 23 8.91 8.62 -5.82
N SER A 24 8.93 9.12 -4.56
CA SER A 24 7.78 9.12 -3.67
C SER A 24 6.52 9.69 -4.32
N THR A 25 5.35 9.23 -3.87
CA THR A 25 4.06 9.77 -4.31
C THR A 25 3.94 11.25 -3.92
N GLY A 26 3.30 12.05 -4.79
CA GLY A 26 3.13 13.50 -4.54
C GLY A 26 4.25 14.40 -5.10
N VAL A 27 5.40 13.86 -5.50
CA VAL A 27 6.51 14.64 -6.08
C VAL A 27 6.22 15.12 -7.51
N GLY A 28 5.34 14.41 -8.25
CA GLY A 28 4.92 14.84 -9.59
C GLY A 28 5.40 13.94 -10.73
N LYS A 29 5.47 12.62 -10.53
CA LYS A 29 5.91 11.66 -11.56
C LYS A 29 5.22 11.82 -12.91
N SER A 30 3.88 11.98 -12.92
CA SER A 30 3.09 12.14 -14.16
C SER A 30 3.47 13.42 -14.91
N ARG A 31 3.65 14.56 -14.19
CA ARG A 31 4.14 15.81 -14.76
C ARG A 31 5.51 15.61 -15.42
N ILE A 32 6.45 15.00 -14.71
CA ILE A 32 7.80 14.76 -15.23
C ILE A 32 7.76 13.94 -16.52
N ALA A 33 6.94 12.90 -16.58
CA ALA A 33 6.78 12.08 -17.77
C ALA A 33 6.20 12.86 -18.96
N LEU A 34 5.17 13.69 -18.71
CA LEU A 34 4.56 14.51 -19.75
C LEU A 34 5.53 15.62 -20.25
N GLU A 35 6.27 16.26 -19.35
CA GLU A 35 7.28 17.25 -19.74
C GLU A 35 8.43 16.60 -20.53
N LYS A 36 8.89 15.40 -20.15
CA LYS A 36 9.87 14.64 -20.92
C LYS A 36 9.34 14.29 -22.31
N MET A 37 8.09 13.89 -22.44
CA MET A 37 7.43 13.64 -23.73
C MET A 37 7.45 14.88 -24.63
N LYS A 38 7.25 16.08 -24.08
CA LYS A 38 7.29 17.34 -24.85
C LYS A 38 8.66 17.58 -25.49
N THR A 39 9.76 17.11 -24.87
CA THR A 39 11.14 17.29 -25.40
C THR A 39 11.44 16.39 -26.58
N LEU A 40 10.61 15.45 -26.96
CA LEU A 40 10.83 14.58 -28.11
C LEU A 40 10.80 15.39 -29.41
N LYS A 41 11.84 15.22 -30.24
CA LYS A 41 12.00 15.93 -31.51
C LYS A 41 11.30 15.21 -32.68
N CYS A 42 9.99 14.94 -32.53
CA CYS A 42 9.16 14.31 -33.54
C CYS A 42 8.05 15.28 -33.95
N PRO A 43 7.71 15.43 -35.24
CA PRO A 43 6.61 16.29 -35.67
C PRO A 43 5.25 15.79 -35.17
N THR A 44 5.07 14.50 -35.18
CA THR A 44 3.91 13.83 -34.54
C THR A 44 4.41 12.81 -33.55
N LYS A 45 3.71 12.67 -32.41
CA LYS A 45 4.10 11.76 -31.33
C LYS A 45 3.00 10.75 -31.04
N ARG A 46 3.35 9.49 -31.01
CA ARG A 46 2.48 8.40 -30.57
C ARG A 46 2.97 7.88 -29.22
N ILE A 47 2.15 8.07 -28.18
CA ILE A 47 2.52 7.80 -26.79
C ILE A 47 1.64 6.67 -26.26
N LEU A 48 2.24 5.64 -25.67
CA LEU A 48 1.53 4.58 -24.97
C LEU A 48 1.69 4.76 -23.46
N ILE A 49 0.57 4.81 -22.73
CA ILE A 49 0.55 4.83 -21.28
C ILE A 49 0.01 3.50 -20.76
N VAL A 50 0.83 2.79 -20.00
CA VAL A 50 0.51 1.48 -19.43
C VAL A 50 0.24 1.65 -17.94
N VAL A 51 -0.97 1.30 -17.52
CA VAL A 51 -1.44 1.46 -16.13
C VAL A 51 -1.82 0.12 -15.50
N PRO A 52 -1.78 -0.04 -14.17
CA PRO A 52 -2.17 -1.28 -13.50
C PRO A 52 -3.67 -1.58 -13.63
N VAL A 53 -4.52 -0.56 -13.51
CA VAL A 53 -5.99 -0.67 -13.50
C VAL A 53 -6.66 0.39 -14.37
N ASN A 54 -7.87 0.11 -14.88
CA ASN A 54 -8.55 0.99 -15.81
C ASN A 54 -8.88 2.38 -15.24
N ASN A 55 -9.20 2.49 -13.96
CA ASN A 55 -9.53 3.78 -13.33
C ASN A 55 -8.39 4.82 -13.46
N LEU A 56 -7.14 4.39 -13.52
CA LEU A 56 -6.00 5.28 -13.72
C LEU A 56 -5.95 5.93 -15.10
N LYS A 57 -6.62 5.38 -16.09
CA LYS A 57 -6.71 6.01 -17.43
C LYS A 57 -7.39 7.38 -17.37
N ASP A 58 -8.43 7.52 -16.57
CA ASP A 58 -9.12 8.80 -16.42
C ASP A 58 -8.28 9.79 -15.61
N THR A 59 -7.52 9.31 -14.63
CA THR A 59 -6.51 10.13 -13.94
C THR A 59 -5.46 10.66 -14.93
N TRP A 60 -4.95 9.81 -15.82
CA TRP A 60 -3.98 10.23 -16.83
C TRP A 60 -4.56 11.23 -17.84
N LYS A 61 -5.82 11.07 -18.30
CA LYS A 61 -6.49 12.07 -19.13
C LYS A 61 -6.54 13.45 -18.45
N ALA A 62 -6.90 13.46 -17.15
CA ALA A 62 -6.93 14.70 -16.38
C ALA A 62 -5.52 15.33 -16.22
N GLU A 63 -4.48 14.53 -16.00
CA GLU A 63 -3.10 15.03 -15.93
C GLU A 63 -2.62 15.57 -17.27
N ILE A 64 -2.96 14.93 -18.40
CA ILE A 64 -2.62 15.40 -19.74
C ILE A 64 -3.20 16.80 -20.00
N ILE A 65 -4.47 17.01 -19.67
CA ILE A 65 -5.13 18.32 -19.79
C ILE A 65 -4.47 19.35 -18.83
N LYS A 66 -4.31 18.98 -17.58
CA LYS A 66 -3.73 19.83 -16.52
C LYS A 66 -2.36 20.38 -16.88
N TRP A 67 -1.52 19.60 -17.51
CA TRP A 67 -0.16 19.97 -17.88
C TRP A 67 -0.02 20.45 -19.33
N ASN A 68 -1.13 20.81 -20.01
CA ASN A 68 -1.15 21.28 -21.37
C ASN A 68 -0.37 20.34 -22.33
N ALA A 69 -0.57 19.05 -22.18
CA ALA A 69 0.03 18.02 -23.02
C ALA A 69 -0.94 17.48 -24.08
N ASP A 70 -2.21 17.90 -24.03
CA ASP A 70 -3.22 17.61 -25.04
C ASP A 70 -3.07 18.56 -26.22
N VAL A 71 -2.21 18.17 -27.16
CA VAL A 71 -1.94 18.95 -28.37
C VAL A 71 -2.19 18.10 -29.64
N PRO A 72 -2.63 18.71 -30.77
CA PRO A 72 -3.03 17.96 -31.96
C PRO A 72 -1.95 17.05 -32.56
N THR A 73 -0.67 17.33 -32.26
CA THR A 73 0.46 16.55 -32.74
C THR A 73 0.79 15.33 -31.89
N VAL A 74 0.02 15.07 -30.81
CA VAL A 74 0.25 13.95 -29.89
C VAL A 74 -0.97 13.03 -29.84
N THR A 75 -0.75 11.77 -30.11
CA THR A 75 -1.78 10.73 -29.95
C THR A 75 -1.45 9.87 -28.73
N TYR A 76 -2.41 9.76 -27.80
CA TYR A 76 -2.30 8.94 -26.63
C TYR A 76 -3.09 7.66 -26.75
N GLU A 77 -2.42 6.54 -26.53
CA GLU A 77 -3.06 5.23 -26.32
C GLU A 77 -2.88 4.81 -24.85
N MET A 78 -3.90 4.25 -24.26
CA MET A 78 -3.85 3.83 -22.84
C MET A 78 -4.30 2.39 -22.69
N THR A 79 -3.46 1.59 -22.03
CA THR A 79 -3.74 0.17 -21.81
C THR A 79 -3.39 -0.25 -20.39
N THR A 80 -3.83 -1.45 -20.00
CA THR A 80 -3.37 -2.05 -18.75
C THR A 80 -2.25 -3.06 -19.02
N TYR A 81 -1.44 -3.37 -17.99
CA TYR A 81 -0.41 -4.40 -18.09
C TYR A 81 -0.95 -5.75 -18.61
N LYS A 82 -2.19 -6.11 -18.25
CA LYS A 82 -2.85 -7.35 -18.70
C LYS A 82 -3.12 -7.35 -20.21
N SER A 83 -3.39 -6.19 -20.78
CA SER A 83 -3.77 -6.03 -22.19
C SER A 83 -2.63 -5.52 -23.08
N LEU A 84 -1.42 -5.32 -22.53
CA LEU A 84 -0.27 -4.75 -23.23
C LEU A 84 0.11 -5.53 -24.50
N HIS A 85 -0.06 -6.85 -24.50
CA HIS A 85 0.23 -7.71 -25.65
C HIS A 85 -0.48 -7.29 -26.96
N LYS A 86 -1.64 -6.61 -26.85
CA LYS A 86 -2.40 -6.11 -28.00
C LYS A 86 -1.73 -4.93 -28.70
N PHE A 87 -0.75 -4.31 -28.06
CA PHE A 87 -0.06 -3.10 -28.50
C PHE A 87 1.38 -3.35 -28.95
N ALA A 88 1.86 -4.60 -28.80
CA ALA A 88 3.27 -4.95 -29.07
C ALA A 88 3.69 -4.77 -30.54
N GLY A 89 2.77 -4.92 -31.50
CA GLY A 89 3.06 -4.76 -32.95
C GLY A 89 3.15 -3.32 -33.45
N ASN A 90 2.90 -2.33 -32.59
CA ASN A 90 2.92 -0.93 -32.96
C ASN A 90 4.25 -0.28 -32.54
N HIS A 91 4.65 0.77 -33.29
CA HIS A 91 5.75 1.64 -32.90
C HIS A 91 5.23 2.83 -32.09
N TYR A 92 5.93 3.18 -31.00
CA TYR A 92 5.65 4.33 -30.14
C TYR A 92 6.87 5.22 -30.00
N ASN A 93 6.69 6.54 -30.03
CA ASN A 93 7.79 7.45 -29.72
C ASN A 93 8.14 7.41 -28.23
N MET A 94 7.14 7.16 -27.36
CA MET A 94 7.39 6.96 -25.94
C MET A 94 6.39 5.98 -25.33
N VAL A 95 6.89 5.12 -24.44
CA VAL A 95 6.06 4.28 -23.57
C VAL A 95 6.24 4.69 -22.12
N ILE A 96 5.14 5.00 -21.45
CA ILE A 96 5.11 5.32 -20.01
C ILE A 96 4.52 4.15 -19.26
N PHE A 97 5.31 3.51 -18.41
CA PHE A 97 4.89 2.44 -17.52
C PHE A 97 4.58 3.02 -16.14
N ASP A 98 3.31 3.27 -15.86
CA ASP A 98 2.89 3.79 -14.55
C ASP A 98 2.79 2.66 -13.54
N GLU A 99 3.17 2.94 -12.29
CA GLU A 99 3.35 1.95 -11.24
C GLU A 99 4.16 0.73 -11.72
N GLY A 100 5.36 1.02 -12.22
CA GLY A 100 6.26 0.06 -12.90
C GLY A 100 6.58 -1.22 -12.13
N HIS A 101 6.31 -1.27 -10.83
CA HIS A 101 6.42 -2.50 -10.04
C HIS A 101 5.39 -3.60 -10.45
N HIS A 102 4.40 -3.27 -11.31
CA HIS A 102 3.51 -4.24 -11.94
C HIS A 102 4.10 -4.93 -13.18
N ILE A 103 5.28 -4.52 -13.63
CA ILE A 103 5.99 -5.19 -14.72
C ILE A 103 6.41 -6.59 -14.25
N SER A 104 5.71 -7.60 -14.71
CA SER A 104 6.00 -9.02 -14.47
C SER A 104 6.89 -9.60 -15.55
N ASN A 105 7.39 -10.82 -15.37
CA ASN A 105 8.18 -11.52 -16.40
C ASN A 105 7.43 -11.57 -17.74
N ARG A 106 6.12 -11.86 -17.73
CA ARG A 106 5.28 -11.83 -18.94
C ARG A 106 5.28 -10.46 -19.61
N VAL A 107 5.27 -9.37 -18.84
CA VAL A 107 5.33 -8.00 -19.37
C VAL A 107 6.71 -7.71 -19.93
N LEU A 108 7.79 -8.19 -19.32
CA LEU A 108 9.15 -8.09 -19.85
C LEU A 108 9.28 -8.80 -21.20
N ASP A 109 8.69 -9.98 -21.37
CA ASP A 109 8.67 -10.68 -22.65
C ASP A 109 7.95 -9.87 -23.74
N ILE A 110 6.87 -9.14 -23.37
CA ILE A 110 6.18 -8.24 -24.31
C ILE A 110 7.06 -7.03 -24.63
N ILE A 111 7.69 -6.40 -23.64
CA ILE A 111 8.59 -5.26 -23.82
C ILE A 111 9.73 -5.60 -24.79
N LYS A 112 10.24 -6.83 -24.75
CA LYS A 112 11.31 -7.31 -25.62
C LYS A 112 10.94 -7.26 -27.12
N ILE A 113 9.67 -7.46 -27.44
CA ILE A 113 9.18 -7.45 -28.83
C ILE A 113 8.51 -6.13 -29.23
N MET A 114 8.33 -5.18 -28.29
CA MET A 114 7.79 -3.87 -28.57
C MET A 114 8.83 -2.97 -29.24
N THR A 115 8.35 -2.09 -30.10
CA THR A 115 9.17 -1.07 -30.77
C THR A 115 8.83 0.31 -30.23
N PHE A 116 9.80 0.99 -29.62
CA PHE A 116 9.63 2.37 -29.12
C PHE A 116 10.99 3.11 -29.09
N ASP A 117 10.92 4.44 -29.18
CA ASP A 117 12.13 5.29 -29.20
C ASP A 117 12.64 5.52 -27.77
N THR A 118 11.75 5.77 -26.82
CA THR A 118 12.09 6.01 -25.41
C THR A 118 11.06 5.42 -24.47
N SER A 119 11.45 5.19 -23.21
CA SER A 119 10.51 4.77 -22.19
C SER A 119 10.73 5.47 -20.85
N MET A 120 9.64 5.62 -20.09
CA MET A 120 9.70 6.00 -18.69
C MET A 120 8.95 5.01 -17.80
N ILE A 121 9.60 4.56 -16.73
CA ILE A 121 9.03 3.68 -15.72
C ILE A 121 8.82 4.49 -14.46
N LEU A 122 7.58 4.67 -14.05
CA LEU A 122 7.19 5.47 -12.88
C LEU A 122 6.80 4.56 -11.73
N SER A 123 7.41 4.71 -10.58
CA SER A 123 7.02 3.98 -9.37
C SER A 123 7.47 4.73 -8.11
N ALA A 124 6.79 4.52 -6.99
CA ALA A 124 7.27 5.00 -5.71
C ALA A 124 8.34 4.05 -5.11
N THR A 125 8.32 2.78 -5.54
CA THR A 125 9.21 1.74 -5.00
C THR A 125 9.70 0.82 -6.11
N LEU A 126 11.00 0.85 -6.40
CA LEU A 126 11.67 -0.10 -7.28
C LEU A 126 12.83 -0.73 -6.50
N ASN A 127 12.77 -2.04 -6.26
CA ASN A 127 13.86 -2.72 -5.58
C ASN A 127 15.05 -2.97 -6.53
N TYR A 128 16.21 -3.21 -5.94
CA TYR A 128 17.45 -3.40 -6.71
C TYR A 128 17.36 -4.59 -7.67
N MET A 129 16.90 -5.74 -7.20
CA MET A 129 16.80 -6.95 -8.03
C MET A 129 15.92 -6.74 -9.27
N PHE A 130 14.82 -6.01 -9.11
CA PHE A 130 13.93 -5.69 -10.21
C PHE A 130 14.58 -4.73 -11.22
N ILE A 131 15.38 -3.77 -10.74
CA ILE A 131 16.13 -2.86 -11.63
C ILE A 131 17.17 -3.62 -12.45
N GLU A 132 17.91 -4.54 -11.83
CA GLU A 132 18.87 -5.37 -12.57
C GLU A 132 18.16 -6.25 -13.61
N GLN A 133 16.98 -6.76 -13.28
CA GLN A 133 16.16 -7.47 -14.25
C GLN A 133 15.72 -6.57 -15.42
N LEU A 134 15.29 -5.34 -15.15
CA LEU A 134 14.94 -4.36 -16.19
C LEU A 134 16.13 -4.03 -17.11
N ARG A 135 17.35 -3.92 -16.57
CA ARG A 135 18.57 -3.64 -17.35
C ARG A 135 18.92 -4.70 -18.37
N ILE A 136 18.49 -5.95 -18.16
CA ILE A 136 18.64 -7.01 -19.17
C ILE A 136 17.87 -6.67 -20.45
N TYR A 137 16.73 -5.99 -20.34
CA TYR A 137 15.86 -5.61 -21.46
C TYR A 137 16.07 -4.16 -21.92
N MET A 138 16.60 -3.32 -21.04
CA MET A 138 16.84 -1.90 -21.23
C MET A 138 18.27 -1.55 -20.73
N PRO A 139 19.33 -1.88 -21.45
CA PRO A 139 20.72 -1.75 -20.95
C PRO A 139 21.13 -0.33 -20.58
N ASP A 140 20.55 0.71 -21.23
CA ASP A 140 20.80 2.12 -20.96
C ASP A 140 19.90 2.71 -19.85
N LEU A 141 19.19 1.87 -19.09
CA LEU A 141 18.24 2.32 -18.07
C LEU A 141 18.92 3.20 -17.00
N CYS A 142 18.57 4.48 -17.02
CA CYS A 142 18.94 5.43 -15.98
C CYS A 142 17.88 5.40 -14.86
N VAL A 143 18.30 5.23 -13.62
CA VAL A 143 17.41 5.17 -12.47
C VAL A 143 17.62 6.39 -11.59
N TYR A 144 16.57 7.19 -11.43
CA TYR A 144 16.56 8.33 -10.53
C TYR A 144 15.68 8.05 -9.31
N ARG A 145 16.20 8.32 -8.11
CA ARG A 145 15.53 8.00 -6.84
C ARG A 145 15.40 9.24 -5.98
N ILE A 146 14.22 9.38 -5.35
CA ILE A 146 13.98 10.29 -4.24
C ILE A 146 13.05 9.60 -3.25
N GLY A 147 13.54 9.39 -2.03
CA GLY A 147 12.76 8.85 -0.92
C GLY A 147 11.76 9.87 -0.36
N THR A 148 10.84 9.39 0.48
CA THR A 148 9.85 10.28 1.11
C THR A 148 10.52 11.29 2.04
N GLN A 149 11.47 10.86 2.86
CA GLN A 149 12.20 11.75 3.78
C GLN A 149 13.02 12.80 3.01
N GLU A 150 13.78 12.38 1.98
CA GLU A 150 14.53 13.33 1.15
C GLU A 150 13.63 14.39 0.50
N ALA A 151 12.42 14.00 0.09
CA ALA A 151 11.45 14.92 -0.48
C ALA A 151 10.85 15.89 0.56
N ILE A 152 10.70 15.45 1.82
CA ILE A 152 10.30 16.31 2.94
C ILE A 152 11.44 17.28 3.27
N ASP A 153 12.65 16.80 3.49
CA ASP A 153 13.83 17.61 3.81
C ASP A 153 14.12 18.69 2.74
N SER A 154 13.73 18.40 1.50
CA SER A 154 13.82 19.33 0.38
C SER A 154 12.60 20.23 0.20
N SER A 155 11.63 20.21 1.13
CA SER A 155 10.37 20.98 1.06
C SER A 155 9.56 20.71 -0.22
N ILE A 156 9.81 19.58 -0.89
CA ILE A 156 9.02 19.12 -2.05
C ILE A 156 7.70 18.51 -1.58
N LEU A 157 7.75 17.76 -0.48
CA LEU A 157 6.60 17.28 0.25
C LEU A 157 6.44 18.07 1.55
N PRO A 158 5.22 18.16 2.10
CA PRO A 158 4.97 18.88 3.34
C PRO A 158 5.63 18.20 4.53
N ASP A 159 5.84 18.97 5.60
CA ASP A 159 6.30 18.46 6.88
C ASP A 159 5.29 17.44 7.43
N LEU A 160 5.78 16.25 7.71
CA LEU A 160 4.99 15.12 8.19
C LEU A 160 5.18 14.95 9.69
N GLN A 161 4.08 14.70 10.41
CA GLN A 161 4.14 14.21 11.79
C GLN A 161 3.75 12.72 11.82
N ILE A 162 4.50 11.88 12.52
CA ILE A 162 4.21 10.47 12.73
C ILE A 162 3.98 10.23 14.21
N ILE A 163 2.79 9.80 14.58
CA ILE A 163 2.42 9.45 15.95
C ILE A 163 2.35 7.93 16.08
N LEU A 164 3.10 7.38 17.03
CA LEU A 164 3.09 5.97 17.37
C LEU A 164 2.16 5.73 18.55
N LEU A 165 1.07 5.02 18.33
CA LEU A 165 0.11 4.63 19.38
C LEU A 165 0.21 3.11 19.61
N PRO A 166 1.11 2.66 20.52
CA PRO A 166 1.18 1.26 20.91
C PRO A 166 0.01 0.90 21.82
N ILE A 167 -0.68 -0.18 21.51
CA ILE A 167 -1.70 -0.78 22.37
C ILE A 167 -1.22 -2.11 22.92
N GLN A 168 -1.72 -2.49 24.08
CA GLN A 168 -1.31 -3.73 24.76
C GLN A 168 -2.34 -4.84 24.56
N PHE A 169 -1.86 -6.07 24.41
CA PHE A 169 -2.74 -7.23 24.56
C PHE A 169 -3.13 -7.43 26.02
N ASN A 170 -4.32 -7.94 26.24
CA ASN A 170 -4.65 -8.46 27.57
C ASN A 170 -3.81 -9.72 27.83
N CYS A 171 -2.90 -9.63 28.79
CA CYS A 171 -2.00 -10.71 29.20
C CYS A 171 -2.48 -11.43 30.47
N VAL A 172 -3.57 -11.00 31.09
CA VAL A 172 -4.08 -11.50 32.37
C VAL A 172 -5.26 -12.43 32.16
N ASP A 173 -6.30 -11.94 31.52
CA ASP A 173 -7.55 -12.67 31.37
C ASP A 173 -7.49 -13.67 30.22
N LYS A 174 -7.95 -14.89 30.46
CA LYS A 174 -8.01 -15.95 29.44
C LYS A 174 -9.31 -15.87 28.65
N THR A 175 -9.44 -14.78 27.86
CA THR A 175 -10.65 -14.49 27.07
C THR A 175 -10.69 -15.22 25.73
N GLU A 176 -9.53 -15.74 25.28
CA GLU A 176 -9.40 -16.42 24.00
C GLU A 176 -9.30 -17.93 24.14
N LYS A 177 -9.50 -18.66 23.04
CA LYS A 177 -9.46 -20.13 23.02
C LYS A 177 -8.66 -20.65 21.82
N ILE A 178 -7.61 -21.41 22.10
CA ILE A 178 -6.85 -22.14 21.08
C ILE A 178 -7.48 -23.53 20.90
N ILE A 179 -7.76 -23.90 19.65
CA ILE A 179 -8.30 -25.20 19.30
C ILE A 179 -7.18 -26.04 18.70
N LYS A 180 -6.82 -27.15 19.37
CA LYS A 180 -5.84 -28.13 18.84
C LYS A 180 -6.50 -29.48 18.59
N HIS A 181 -6.00 -30.15 17.55
CA HIS A 181 -6.43 -31.50 17.21
C HIS A 181 -5.24 -32.45 17.44
N SER A 182 -5.45 -33.54 18.17
CA SER A 182 -4.46 -34.58 18.38
C SER A 182 -4.96 -35.90 17.83
N LYS A 183 -4.07 -36.60 17.12
CA LYS A 183 -4.26 -37.99 16.71
C LYS A 183 -3.75 -38.98 17.77
N ALA A 184 -3.43 -38.54 18.96
CA ALA A 184 -2.82 -39.36 19.98
C ALA A 184 -3.70 -40.53 20.41
N LYS A 185 -3.16 -41.76 20.32
CA LYS A 185 -3.79 -43.01 20.78
C LYS A 185 -3.78 -43.17 22.31
N LYS A 186 -3.13 -42.30 23.07
CA LYS A 186 -3.02 -42.36 24.54
C LYS A 186 -3.78 -41.21 25.20
N THR A 187 -4.63 -41.55 26.15
CA THR A 187 -5.22 -40.64 27.11
C THR A 187 -4.13 -40.02 27.98
N MET A 188 -3.68 -38.82 27.65
CA MET A 188 -3.03 -37.98 28.65
C MET A 188 -4.10 -37.26 29.42
N GLU A 189 -4.02 -37.27 30.75
CA GLU A 189 -4.81 -36.38 31.60
C GLU A 189 -4.39 -34.95 31.31
N ILE A 190 -5.22 -34.26 30.58
CA ILE A 190 -4.99 -32.88 30.18
C ILE A 190 -6.06 -32.04 30.91
N PRO A 191 -5.69 -30.93 31.58
CA PRO A 191 -6.64 -30.11 32.32
C PRO A 191 -7.50 -29.22 31.44
N PHE A 192 -8.01 -29.74 30.32
CA PHE A 192 -8.74 -28.99 29.30
C PHE A 192 -10.06 -29.65 28.98
N GLU A 193 -11.07 -28.84 28.56
CA GLU A 193 -12.32 -29.38 28.04
C GLU A 193 -12.06 -30.25 26.81
N LYS A 194 -12.39 -31.53 26.90
CA LYS A 194 -12.11 -32.53 25.85
C LYS A 194 -13.42 -32.93 25.17
N ARG A 195 -13.46 -32.73 23.83
CA ARG A 195 -14.57 -33.20 23.01
C ARG A 195 -14.08 -34.18 21.95
N ARG A 196 -14.80 -35.32 21.81
CA ARG A 196 -14.56 -36.28 20.72
C ARG A 196 -15.34 -35.87 19.48
N PHE A 197 -14.71 -35.92 18.33
CA PHE A 197 -15.36 -35.77 17.03
C PHE A 197 -15.66 -37.15 16.42
N TYR A 198 -16.61 -37.17 15.48
CA TYR A 198 -17.18 -38.35 14.81
C TYR A 198 -16.19 -39.38 14.24
N ASN A 199 -14.93 -39.02 14.01
CA ASN A 199 -13.88 -39.97 13.71
C ASN A 199 -13.12 -40.27 14.99
N ASP A 200 -13.18 -41.50 15.45
CA ASP A 200 -12.52 -42.04 16.66
C ASP A 200 -11.00 -41.80 16.77
N LYS A 201 -10.40 -41.14 15.79
CA LYS A 201 -8.96 -40.92 15.65
C LYS A 201 -8.48 -39.52 16.01
N THR A 202 -9.36 -38.55 16.18
CA THR A 202 -8.96 -37.15 16.50
C THR A 202 -9.71 -36.63 17.71
N THR A 203 -8.95 -36.12 18.67
CA THR A 203 -9.51 -35.42 19.85
C THR A 203 -9.29 -33.93 19.70
N LYS A 204 -10.32 -33.12 19.90
CA LYS A 204 -10.23 -31.67 19.93
C LYS A 204 -9.99 -31.20 21.37
N TYR A 205 -9.00 -30.35 21.55
CA TYR A 205 -8.67 -29.72 22.83
C TYR A 205 -8.93 -28.23 22.70
N ILE A 206 -9.63 -27.67 23.69
CA ILE A 206 -9.83 -26.23 23.83
C ILE A 206 -8.95 -25.76 24.98
N ILE A 207 -8.06 -24.83 24.69
CA ILE A 207 -7.10 -24.28 25.63
C ILE A 207 -7.48 -22.82 25.85
N PRO A 208 -8.02 -22.43 27.03
CA PRO A 208 -8.21 -21.03 27.37
C PRO A 208 -6.85 -20.31 27.43
N CYS A 209 -6.76 -19.16 26.79
CA CYS A 209 -5.52 -18.40 26.72
C CYS A 209 -5.76 -16.90 26.73
N THR A 210 -4.72 -16.13 27.02
CA THR A 210 -4.73 -14.67 26.94
C THR A 210 -4.69 -14.20 25.48
N GLU A 211 -5.01 -12.93 25.23
CA GLU A 211 -4.90 -12.35 23.89
C GLU A 211 -3.48 -12.47 23.33
N PHE A 212 -2.47 -12.22 24.17
CA PHE A 212 -1.08 -12.35 23.75
C PHE A 212 -0.74 -13.79 23.30
N GLN A 213 -1.14 -14.79 24.09
CA GLN A 213 -0.91 -16.20 23.73
C GLN A 213 -1.66 -16.58 22.44
N TYR A 214 -2.86 -16.06 22.24
CA TYR A 214 -3.64 -16.31 21.04
C TYR A 214 -3.00 -15.67 19.80
N ASN A 215 -2.47 -14.44 19.94
CA ASN A 215 -1.70 -13.80 18.86
C ASN A 215 -0.48 -14.65 18.46
N LEU A 216 0.28 -15.17 19.42
CA LEU A 216 1.44 -16.04 19.13
C LEU A 216 1.03 -17.32 18.39
N GLU A 217 -0.10 -17.92 18.75
CA GLU A 217 -0.63 -19.10 18.03
C GLU A 217 -1.02 -18.75 16.58
N LEU A 218 -1.70 -17.61 16.37
CA LEU A 218 -2.06 -17.15 15.02
C LEU A 218 -0.81 -16.86 14.17
N ASP A 219 0.18 -16.19 14.75
CA ASP A 219 1.47 -15.91 14.07
C ASP A 219 2.18 -17.22 13.69
N SER A 220 2.24 -18.18 14.61
CA SER A 220 2.83 -19.50 14.38
C SER A 220 2.15 -20.25 13.25
N GLN A 221 0.80 -20.24 13.20
CA GLN A 221 0.05 -20.88 12.12
C GLN A 221 0.34 -20.24 10.77
N VAL A 222 0.30 -18.91 10.68
CA VAL A 222 0.59 -18.17 9.44
C VAL A 222 2.01 -18.48 8.95
N ASP A 223 3.00 -18.47 9.83
CA ASP A 223 4.40 -18.71 9.48
C ASP A 223 4.67 -20.16 9.08
N TRP A 224 3.97 -21.11 9.72
CA TRP A 224 4.08 -22.54 9.33
C TRP A 224 3.58 -22.76 7.91
N TYR A 225 2.39 -22.27 7.57
CA TYR A 225 1.83 -22.41 6.23
C TYR A 225 2.67 -21.64 5.19
N LYS A 226 3.12 -20.42 5.53
CA LYS A 226 4.00 -19.62 4.67
C LYS A 226 5.28 -20.38 4.31
N ARG A 227 5.96 -20.97 5.30
CA ARG A 227 7.19 -21.77 5.05
C ARG A 227 6.92 -22.96 4.15
N LYS A 228 5.81 -23.66 4.31
CA LYS A 228 5.42 -24.79 3.45
C LYS A 228 5.16 -24.36 2.00
N VAL A 229 4.47 -23.25 1.80
CA VAL A 229 4.21 -22.68 0.46
C VAL A 229 5.51 -22.24 -0.21
N MET A 230 6.37 -21.52 0.53
CA MET A 230 7.69 -21.08 0.03
C MET A 230 8.63 -22.25 -0.26
N GLY A 231 8.51 -23.36 0.47
CA GLY A 231 9.21 -24.62 0.22
C GLY A 231 8.62 -25.47 -0.93
N GLY A 232 7.72 -24.89 -1.75
CA GLY A 232 7.21 -25.52 -2.98
C GLY A 232 5.80 -26.12 -2.88
N ASN A 233 5.20 -26.25 -1.69
CA ASN A 233 3.85 -26.80 -1.55
C ASN A 233 2.76 -25.75 -1.86
N GLN A 234 2.53 -25.49 -3.13
CA GLN A 234 1.54 -24.51 -3.60
C GLN A 234 0.09 -24.88 -3.25
N ALA A 235 -0.23 -26.16 -3.00
CA ALA A 235 -1.58 -26.58 -2.60
C ALA A 235 -2.03 -25.94 -1.27
N LEU A 236 -1.10 -25.58 -0.39
CA LEU A 236 -1.38 -24.94 0.90
C LEU A 236 -1.56 -23.41 0.81
N LYS A 237 -1.41 -22.80 -0.36
CA LYS A 237 -1.48 -21.35 -0.53
C LYS A 237 -2.80 -20.75 -0.05
N ASN A 238 -3.92 -21.37 -0.40
CA ASN A 238 -5.25 -20.89 0.01
C ASN A 238 -5.44 -20.96 1.52
N ILE A 239 -4.94 -22.02 2.17
CA ILE A 239 -5.00 -22.18 3.63
C ILE A 239 -4.12 -21.12 4.29
N TRP A 240 -2.92 -20.87 3.77
CA TRP A 240 -2.06 -19.79 4.27
C TRP A 240 -2.76 -18.44 4.21
N LEU A 241 -3.38 -18.08 3.07
CA LEU A 241 -4.10 -16.82 2.89
C LEU A 241 -5.31 -16.72 3.84
N GLN A 242 -6.04 -17.82 4.05
CA GLN A 242 -7.12 -17.89 5.01
C GLN A 242 -6.63 -17.60 6.43
N LYS A 243 -5.54 -18.26 6.87
CA LYS A 243 -4.96 -18.06 8.21
C LYS A 243 -4.43 -16.63 8.40
N ALA A 244 -3.80 -16.06 7.39
CA ALA A 244 -3.40 -14.67 7.41
C ALA A 244 -4.60 -13.70 7.54
N GLY A 245 -5.71 -13.99 6.84
CA GLY A 245 -6.95 -13.25 6.95
C GLY A 245 -7.62 -13.40 8.33
N GLU A 246 -7.64 -14.61 8.92
CA GLU A 246 -8.15 -14.85 10.28
C GLU A 246 -7.39 -14.01 11.31
N ARG A 247 -6.05 -14.05 11.25
CA ARG A 247 -5.19 -13.22 12.11
C ARG A 247 -5.50 -11.73 11.96
N LEU A 248 -5.58 -11.24 10.72
CA LEU A 248 -5.84 -9.83 10.45
C LEU A 248 -7.19 -9.38 11.00
N ARG A 249 -8.26 -10.15 10.78
CA ARG A 249 -9.60 -9.84 11.31
C ARG A 249 -9.61 -9.82 12.84
N TRP A 250 -8.94 -10.77 13.48
CA TRP A 250 -8.84 -10.81 14.93
C TRP A 250 -8.11 -9.57 15.48
N LEU A 251 -6.94 -9.23 14.95
CA LEU A 251 -6.20 -8.01 15.33
C LEU A 251 -7.05 -6.75 15.10
N SER A 252 -7.78 -6.69 14.00
CA SER A 252 -8.68 -5.58 13.69
C SER A 252 -9.79 -5.44 14.73
N SER A 253 -10.42 -6.54 15.14
CA SER A 253 -11.48 -6.52 16.17
C SER A 253 -10.96 -6.00 17.51
N LYS A 254 -9.74 -6.37 17.89
CA LYS A 254 -9.10 -5.92 19.15
C LYS A 254 -8.71 -4.43 19.12
N LYS A 255 -8.39 -3.87 17.95
CA LYS A 255 -8.11 -2.44 17.78
C LYS A 255 -9.35 -1.55 17.72
N THR A 256 -10.49 -2.11 17.37
CA THR A 256 -11.73 -1.36 17.13
C THR A 256 -12.13 -0.42 18.28
N PRO A 257 -12.10 -0.80 19.57
CA PRO A 257 -12.42 0.12 20.66
C PRO A 257 -11.50 1.35 20.72
N TYR A 258 -10.22 1.15 20.48
CA TYR A 258 -9.22 2.24 20.45
C TYR A 258 -9.47 3.18 19.29
N LEU A 259 -9.84 2.66 18.11
CA LEU A 259 -10.15 3.48 16.94
C LEU A 259 -11.41 4.31 17.13
N VAL A 260 -12.45 3.76 17.75
CA VAL A 260 -13.67 4.51 18.09
C VAL A 260 -13.33 5.70 19.00
N ALA A 261 -12.55 5.45 20.06
CA ALA A 261 -12.11 6.52 20.97
C ALA A 261 -11.23 7.56 20.27
N LEU A 262 -10.32 7.12 19.39
CA LEU A 262 -9.44 8.00 18.61
C LEU A 262 -10.23 8.88 17.64
N LEU A 263 -11.16 8.31 16.88
CA LEU A 263 -12.00 9.06 15.95
C LEU A 263 -12.89 10.08 16.67
N LYS A 264 -13.40 9.73 17.86
CA LYS A 264 -14.14 10.67 18.69
C LYS A 264 -13.26 11.86 19.14
N LYS A 265 -12.00 11.62 19.46
CA LYS A 265 -11.05 12.69 19.80
C LYS A 265 -10.73 13.56 18.58
N LEU A 266 -10.67 12.99 17.39
CA LEU A 266 -10.35 13.64 16.13
C LEU A 266 -11.60 14.11 15.35
N ASP A 267 -12.73 14.29 16.02
CA ASP A 267 -14.03 14.60 15.40
C ASP A 267 -14.00 15.84 14.47
N LYS A 268 -13.14 16.81 14.77
CA LYS A 268 -12.97 18.04 13.97
C LYS A 268 -11.93 17.94 12.85
N GLU A 269 -11.24 16.82 12.73
CA GLU A 269 -10.14 16.66 11.79
C GLU A 269 -10.56 15.79 10.60
N ARG A 270 -10.13 16.16 9.40
CA ARG A 270 -10.38 15.35 8.22
C ARG A 270 -9.49 14.11 8.23
N THR A 271 -10.11 12.94 8.42
CA THR A 271 -9.41 11.68 8.65
C THR A 271 -9.69 10.63 7.60
N LEU A 272 -8.65 9.84 7.29
CA LEU A 272 -8.76 8.56 6.59
C LEU A 272 -8.21 7.45 7.49
N THR A 273 -9.03 6.44 7.80
CA THR A 273 -8.61 5.26 8.56
C THR A 273 -8.44 4.06 7.64
N PHE A 274 -7.22 3.52 7.57
CA PHE A 274 -6.92 2.26 6.89
C PHE A 274 -7.20 1.09 7.83
N CYS A 275 -8.29 0.37 7.56
CA CYS A 275 -8.77 -0.75 8.36
C CYS A 275 -8.22 -2.09 7.87
N GLY A 276 -8.24 -3.10 8.74
CA GLY A 276 -7.79 -4.46 8.42
C GLY A 276 -8.90 -5.36 7.92
N SER A 277 -10.17 -5.01 8.15
CA SER A 277 -11.31 -5.79 7.67
C SER A 277 -12.51 -4.90 7.34
N ILE A 278 -13.44 -5.43 6.54
CA ILE A 278 -14.68 -4.74 6.18
C ILE A 278 -15.53 -4.52 7.45
N GLU A 279 -15.65 -5.55 8.28
CA GLU A 279 -16.41 -5.48 9.53
C GLU A 279 -15.90 -4.34 10.43
N GLN A 280 -14.58 -4.12 10.47
CA GLN A 280 -14.00 -3.02 11.23
C GLN A 280 -14.41 -1.67 10.65
N THR A 281 -14.43 -1.50 9.30
CA THR A 281 -14.85 -0.23 8.69
C THR A 281 -16.28 0.12 9.03
N GLU A 282 -17.18 -0.87 8.99
CA GLU A 282 -18.61 -0.72 9.26
C GLU A 282 -18.90 -0.36 10.72
N VAL A 283 -18.08 -0.86 11.65
CA VAL A 283 -18.24 -0.55 13.09
C VAL A 283 -17.75 0.85 13.45
N ILE A 284 -16.62 1.30 12.86
CA ILE A 284 -15.98 2.55 13.27
C ILE A 284 -16.37 3.76 12.42
N GLY A 285 -16.93 3.56 11.21
CA GLY A 285 -17.22 4.65 10.29
C GLY A 285 -18.59 4.57 9.64
N LYS A 286 -19.19 5.74 9.38
CA LYS A 286 -20.41 5.87 8.58
C LYS A 286 -20.15 5.83 7.07
N HIS A 287 -18.95 6.22 6.66
CA HIS A 287 -18.56 6.36 5.27
C HIS A 287 -17.43 5.38 4.95
N CYS A 288 -17.81 4.18 4.51
CA CYS A 288 -16.92 3.05 4.33
C CYS A 288 -16.57 2.85 2.85
N ILE A 289 -15.27 2.73 2.55
CA ILE A 289 -14.76 2.47 1.21
C ILE A 289 -14.16 1.07 1.17
N HIS A 290 -14.83 0.15 0.46
CA HIS A 290 -14.38 -1.22 0.26
C HIS A 290 -15.07 -1.86 -0.95
N SER A 291 -14.55 -3.00 -1.41
CA SER A 291 -14.96 -3.66 -2.65
C SER A 291 -16.42 -4.13 -2.72
N LYS A 292 -17.10 -4.22 -1.58
CA LYS A 292 -18.52 -4.62 -1.49
C LYS A 292 -19.47 -3.42 -1.35
N ASN A 293 -18.95 -2.21 -1.21
CA ASN A 293 -19.76 -1.00 -1.09
C ASN A 293 -19.81 -0.28 -2.44
N GLU A 294 -20.97 -0.29 -3.08
CA GLU A 294 -21.21 0.35 -4.37
C GLU A 294 -21.07 1.87 -4.32
N ASP A 295 -21.36 2.49 -3.17
CA ASP A 295 -21.26 3.93 -2.94
C ASP A 295 -19.81 4.42 -2.72
N SER A 296 -18.81 3.54 -2.75
CA SER A 296 -17.41 3.88 -2.45
C SER A 296 -16.89 5.07 -3.27
N LYS A 297 -17.26 5.18 -4.54
CA LYS A 297 -16.85 6.30 -5.41
C LYS A 297 -17.52 7.61 -5.01
N GLU A 298 -18.81 7.55 -4.67
CA GLU A 298 -19.56 8.73 -4.24
C GLU A 298 -19.09 9.22 -2.87
N ILE A 299 -18.80 8.31 -1.94
CA ILE A 299 -18.18 8.64 -0.65
C ILE A 299 -16.86 9.37 -0.85
N LEU A 300 -16.00 8.86 -1.74
CA LEU A 300 -14.73 9.51 -2.06
C LEU A 300 -14.92 10.90 -2.68
N ARG A 301 -15.87 11.05 -3.62
CA ARG A 301 -16.23 12.34 -4.21
C ARG A 301 -16.65 13.34 -3.14
N ARG A 302 -17.55 12.94 -2.24
CA ARG A 302 -18.05 13.78 -1.14
C ARG A 302 -16.94 14.16 -0.15
N PHE A 303 -16.06 13.22 0.17
CA PHE A 303 -14.88 13.51 0.99
C PHE A 303 -13.97 14.54 0.30
N ASN A 304 -13.69 14.37 -0.98
CA ASN A 304 -12.86 15.31 -1.73
C ASN A 304 -13.51 16.70 -1.89
N ALA A 305 -14.86 16.76 -1.94
CA ALA A 305 -15.62 18.00 -1.96
C ALA A 305 -15.71 18.70 -0.58
N GLY A 306 -15.26 18.05 0.52
CA GLY A 306 -15.38 18.58 1.87
C GLY A 306 -16.77 18.45 2.49
N GLU A 307 -17.63 17.59 1.93
CA GLU A 307 -18.98 17.35 2.43
C GLU A 307 -18.99 16.39 3.63
N ILE A 308 -17.94 15.58 3.76
CA ILE A 308 -17.72 14.63 4.86
C ILE A 308 -16.26 14.68 5.30
N ASP A 309 -15.99 14.52 6.60
CA ASP A 309 -14.67 14.68 7.18
C ASP A 309 -14.01 13.34 7.58
N HIS A 310 -14.78 12.27 7.71
CA HIS A 310 -14.26 10.98 8.12
C HIS A 310 -14.62 9.88 7.13
N ILE A 311 -13.60 9.18 6.64
CA ILE A 311 -13.76 7.99 5.82
C ILE A 311 -12.92 6.83 6.37
N THR A 312 -13.42 5.62 6.21
CA THR A 312 -12.71 4.38 6.54
C THR A 312 -12.52 3.55 5.28
N ALA A 313 -11.40 2.87 5.15
CA ALA A 313 -11.11 2.13 3.92
C ALA A 313 -10.40 0.80 4.20
N VAL A 314 -10.71 -0.22 3.39
CA VAL A 314 -9.95 -1.47 3.27
C VAL A 314 -9.43 -1.59 1.84
N ALA A 315 -8.11 -1.54 1.68
CA ALA A 315 -7.35 -1.84 0.45
C ALA A 315 -7.68 -1.02 -0.82
N MET A 316 -8.93 -0.55 -1.01
CA MET A 316 -9.35 0.13 -2.27
C MET A 316 -8.61 1.44 -2.57
N LEU A 317 -8.10 2.11 -1.54
CA LEU A 317 -7.37 3.38 -1.68
C LEU A 317 -5.86 3.17 -1.81
N ASP A 318 -5.39 1.94 -1.95
CA ASP A 318 -3.96 1.67 -2.08
C ASP A 318 -3.41 2.11 -3.45
N GLU A 319 -4.23 2.09 -4.53
CA GLU A 319 -3.80 2.48 -5.89
C GLU A 319 -4.87 3.31 -6.64
N GLY A 320 -4.45 4.38 -7.30
CA GLY A 320 -5.22 5.06 -8.34
C GLY A 320 -6.16 6.18 -7.93
N GLU A 321 -6.59 6.27 -6.68
CA GLU A 321 -7.56 7.29 -6.27
C GLU A 321 -6.87 8.52 -5.68
N ASN A 322 -7.39 9.70 -5.98
CA ASN A 322 -6.90 10.96 -5.44
C ASN A 322 -7.64 11.33 -4.17
N LEU A 323 -6.92 11.66 -3.12
CA LEU A 323 -7.44 12.22 -1.88
C LEU A 323 -6.97 13.68 -1.76
N TYR A 324 -7.88 14.58 -1.43
CA TYR A 324 -7.57 15.98 -1.23
C TYR A 324 -7.86 16.39 0.22
N ASN A 325 -6.96 17.20 0.77
CA ASN A 325 -7.11 17.80 2.11
C ASN A 325 -7.38 16.82 3.26
N CYS A 326 -6.85 15.59 3.18
CA CYS A 326 -6.86 14.66 4.30
C CYS A 326 -5.72 15.03 5.24
N LYS A 327 -6.05 15.54 6.44
CA LYS A 327 -5.05 15.96 7.42
C LYS A 327 -4.48 14.79 8.18
N VAL A 328 -5.32 13.82 8.57
CA VAL A 328 -4.91 12.70 9.43
C VAL A 328 -5.13 11.36 8.75
N GLY A 329 -4.06 10.58 8.65
CA GLY A 329 -4.10 9.18 8.23
C GLY A 329 -3.95 8.25 9.44
N ILE A 330 -4.96 7.44 9.74
CA ILE A 330 -4.89 6.44 10.82
C ILE A 330 -4.61 5.07 10.19
N PHE A 331 -3.48 4.47 10.53
CA PHE A 331 -3.08 3.16 10.03
C PHE A 331 -3.39 2.10 11.11
N ALA A 332 -4.61 1.59 11.10
CA ALA A 332 -5.01 0.48 11.96
C ALA A 332 -4.56 -0.87 11.39
N ASN A 333 -4.44 -0.98 10.08
CA ASN A 333 -3.85 -2.13 9.43
C ASN A 333 -2.37 -1.90 9.13
N ILE A 334 -1.51 -2.47 9.96
CA ILE A 334 -0.06 -2.42 9.78
C ILE A 334 0.35 -3.46 8.74
N ASN A 335 0.74 -2.99 7.55
CA ASN A 335 1.10 -3.83 6.41
C ASN A 335 2.62 -3.89 6.23
N ALA A 336 3.18 -5.10 6.09
CA ALA A 336 4.61 -5.31 5.91
C ALA A 336 5.14 -4.90 4.53
N SER A 337 4.26 -4.63 3.55
CA SER A 337 4.67 -4.22 2.22
C SER A 337 5.09 -2.76 2.20
N LYS A 338 6.38 -2.49 1.97
CA LYS A 338 6.92 -1.12 1.85
C LYS A 338 6.16 -0.31 0.78
N ARG A 339 5.75 -0.95 -0.30
CA ARG A 339 4.96 -0.32 -1.36
C ARG A 339 3.63 0.22 -0.83
N VAL A 340 2.85 -0.63 -0.15
CA VAL A 340 1.55 -0.24 0.42
C VAL A 340 1.73 0.88 1.44
N GLN A 341 2.76 0.81 2.28
CA GLN A 341 3.09 1.87 3.24
C GLN A 341 3.34 3.21 2.53
N VAL A 342 4.23 3.24 1.54
CA VAL A 342 4.58 4.46 0.79
C VAL A 342 3.36 5.03 0.04
N GLN A 343 2.54 4.17 -0.55
CA GLN A 343 1.32 4.60 -1.24
C GLN A 343 0.31 5.22 -0.27
N ARG A 344 0.08 4.61 0.90
CA ARG A 344 -0.82 5.16 1.93
C ARG A 344 -0.31 6.48 2.49
N VAL A 345 0.96 6.55 2.85
CA VAL A 345 1.61 7.81 3.29
C VAL A 345 1.44 8.90 2.23
N GLY A 346 1.71 8.58 0.97
CA GLY A 346 1.56 9.53 -0.14
C GLY A 346 0.14 10.03 -0.39
N ARG A 347 -0.90 9.33 0.11
CA ARG A 347 -2.28 9.85 0.09
C ARG A 347 -2.47 10.98 1.10
N ILE A 348 -1.82 10.89 2.25
CA ILE A 348 -1.93 11.87 3.34
C ILE A 348 -1.02 13.09 3.08
N LEU A 349 0.14 12.90 2.45
CA LEU A 349 1.11 13.95 2.11
C LEU A 349 0.60 15.03 1.11
N ARG A 350 -0.70 15.11 0.88
CA ARG A 350 -1.35 16.16 0.05
C ARG A 350 -1.91 17.32 0.87
N HIS A 351 -1.96 17.18 2.18
CA HIS A 351 -2.28 18.25 3.10
C HIS A 351 -1.03 19.05 3.45
N HIS A 352 -1.14 20.31 3.82
CA HIS A 352 0.01 21.17 4.17
C HIS A 352 0.69 20.78 5.48
N ARG A 353 -0.03 20.16 6.42
CA ARG A 353 0.48 19.61 7.69
C ARG A 353 -0.14 18.22 7.92
N PRO A 354 0.35 17.20 7.23
CA PRO A 354 -0.19 15.86 7.38
C PRO A 354 0.30 15.19 8.66
N THR A 355 -0.60 14.44 9.30
CA THR A 355 -0.27 13.61 10.46
C THR A 355 -0.62 12.15 10.16
N ILE A 356 0.27 11.24 10.49
CA ILE A 356 0.03 9.80 10.42
C ILE A 356 0.03 9.22 11.82
N ILE A 357 -1.01 8.46 12.15
CA ILE A 357 -1.12 7.74 13.42
C ILE A 357 -1.00 6.25 13.15
N LEU A 358 0.05 5.61 13.66
CA LEU A 358 0.25 4.17 13.56
C LEU A 358 -0.28 3.50 14.82
N VAL A 359 -1.40 2.76 14.68
CA VAL A 359 -2.03 2.01 15.78
C VAL A 359 -1.60 0.56 15.69
N TYR A 360 -0.80 0.08 16.63
CA TYR A 360 -0.21 -1.24 16.58
C TYR A 360 -0.12 -1.90 17.95
N PHE A 361 -0.08 -3.23 17.99
CA PHE A 361 0.16 -3.96 19.21
C PHE A 361 1.64 -3.97 19.56
N ALA A 362 1.96 -3.49 20.77
CA ALA A 362 3.30 -3.57 21.33
C ALA A 362 3.73 -5.03 21.60
N ASN A 363 5.03 -5.29 21.60
CA ASN A 363 5.62 -6.62 21.76
C ASN A 363 5.06 -7.65 20.74
N SER A 364 4.80 -7.22 19.52
CA SER A 364 4.24 -8.05 18.47
C SER A 364 4.96 -7.84 17.13
N ARG A 365 4.64 -8.69 16.18
CA ARG A 365 5.11 -8.54 14.79
C ARG A 365 4.69 -7.19 14.15
N GLU A 366 3.62 -6.58 14.62
CA GLU A 366 3.24 -5.25 14.13
C GLU A 366 4.25 -4.19 14.56
N GLU A 367 4.77 -4.25 15.79
CA GLU A 367 5.82 -3.34 16.25
C GLU A 367 7.10 -3.47 15.43
N GLU A 368 7.50 -4.70 15.07
CA GLU A 368 8.65 -4.92 14.18
C GLU A 368 8.44 -4.26 12.80
N ILE A 369 7.21 -4.37 12.26
CA ILE A 369 6.86 -3.75 10.98
C ILE A 369 6.86 -2.22 11.10
N VAL A 370 6.31 -1.67 12.18
CA VAL A 370 6.30 -0.23 12.46
C VAL A 370 7.72 0.29 12.59
N ASN A 371 8.59 -0.37 13.36
CA ASN A 371 9.99 0.02 13.51
C ASN A 371 10.74 0.04 12.17
N LYS A 372 10.48 -0.94 11.31
CA LYS A 372 10.99 -0.95 9.94
C LYS A 372 10.42 0.20 9.08
N MET A 373 9.14 0.51 9.25
CA MET A 373 8.50 1.58 8.50
C MET A 373 9.06 2.95 8.85
N ILE A 374 9.27 3.21 10.14
CA ILE A 374 9.74 4.50 10.63
C ILE A 374 11.25 4.70 10.48
N SER A 375 12.03 3.63 10.26
CA SER A 375 13.49 3.73 10.07
C SER A 375 13.91 4.55 8.85
N ASP A 376 13.01 4.77 7.90
CA ASP A 376 13.24 5.61 6.73
C ASP A 376 12.99 7.11 6.99
N TYR A 377 12.58 7.49 8.22
CA TYR A 377 12.21 8.86 8.59
C TYR A 377 13.10 9.42 9.71
N ASN A 378 13.25 10.74 9.75
CA ASN A 378 13.97 11.41 10.82
C ASN A 378 13.22 11.24 12.16
N GLN A 379 13.99 11.15 13.25
CA GLN A 379 13.40 10.89 14.58
C GLN A 379 12.62 12.07 15.16
N ASP A 380 12.93 13.28 14.73
CA ASP A 380 12.27 14.53 15.15
C ASP A 380 10.80 14.63 14.74
N ILE A 381 10.40 13.94 13.66
CA ILE A 381 8.99 13.90 13.21
C ILE A 381 8.20 12.74 13.84
N ILE A 382 8.84 11.88 14.65
CA ILE A 382 8.25 10.66 15.22
C ILE A 382 7.98 10.87 16.71
N HIS A 383 6.71 10.76 17.11
CA HIS A 383 6.27 10.95 18.49
C HIS A 383 5.58 9.69 19.01
N LYS A 384 6.16 9.03 20.03
CA LYS A 384 5.54 7.90 20.69
C LYS A 384 4.68 8.40 21.85
N VAL A 385 3.39 8.10 21.84
CA VAL A 385 2.43 8.43 22.90
C VAL A 385 2.11 7.20 23.75
N LYS A 386 1.73 7.42 25.01
CA LYS A 386 1.33 6.33 25.91
C LYS A 386 -0.10 5.89 25.65
N ASP A 387 -0.96 6.85 25.38
CA ASP A 387 -2.38 6.61 25.11
C ASP A 387 -2.98 7.71 24.22
N ILE A 388 -4.26 7.58 23.91
CA ILE A 388 -5.00 8.48 23.02
C ILE A 388 -5.06 9.91 23.57
N THR A 389 -5.00 10.14 24.90
CA THR A 389 -5.14 11.46 25.50
C THR A 389 -3.95 12.38 25.18
N GLU A 390 -2.77 11.82 24.96
CA GLU A 390 -1.55 12.54 24.60
C GLU A 390 -1.50 12.99 23.13
N ILE A 391 -2.40 12.52 22.28
CA ILE A 391 -2.40 12.88 20.85
C ILE A 391 -2.88 14.33 20.68
N ASN A 392 -2.01 15.20 20.18
CA ASN A 392 -2.29 16.58 19.81
C ASN A 392 -1.94 16.80 18.32
N ILE A 393 -2.90 17.36 17.54
CA ILE A 393 -2.80 17.52 16.08
C ILE A 393 -3.13 18.97 15.69
#